data_0140afe90c7d4d956476877b77be43ad
#
_entry.id   0140afe90c7d4d956476877b77be43ad
#
_cell.length_a   1.000
_cell.length_b   1.000
_cell.length_c   1.000
_cell.angle_alpha   90.00
_cell.angle_beta   90.00
_cell.angle_gamma   90.00
#
_symmetry.space_group_name_H-M   'P 1'
#
loop_
_entity.id
_entity.type
_entity.pdbx_description
1 polymer ?
#
loop_
_entity_poly.entity_id
_entity_poly.type
_entity_poly.pdbx_seq_one_letter_code
_entity_poly.pdbx_strand_id
1 'polypeptide(L)'
;MNSPDFPLIGGAAVEGTAFPVQFSADESRPVVVRFRARYRATYQREPDAFAALAYDAARLLLAALTQAASAEPAAIRAALLQTRNFPGVTGTITYDGSQTPRKDVTILRVKNGAFSYETKVSP
;
A
#
# COMPACT_ATOMS: atom_id res chain seq x y z
N MET A 1 12.42 2.70 -0.30
CA MET A 1 13.30 2.17 0.76
C MET A 1 13.04 2.99 2.02
N ASN A 2 12.36 2.43 3.01
CA ASN A 2 11.99 3.09 4.27
C ASN A 2 12.50 2.28 5.48
N SER A 3 13.77 1.80 5.38
CA SER A 3 14.44 1.20 6.54
C SER A 3 14.55 2.24 7.65
N PRO A 4 14.21 1.89 8.90
CA PRO A 4 14.40 2.77 10.05
C PRO A 4 15.84 3.20 10.23
N ASP A 5 16.80 2.46 9.65
CA ASP A 5 18.21 2.81 9.68
C ASP A 5 18.56 4.05 8.86
N PHE A 6 17.74 4.41 7.85
CA PHE A 6 18.04 5.55 6.98
C PHE A 6 18.15 6.86 7.75
N PRO A 7 17.17 7.30 8.56
CA PRO A 7 17.33 8.50 9.37
C PRO A 7 18.31 8.30 10.53
N LEU A 8 18.44 7.08 11.06
CA LEU A 8 19.36 6.78 12.16
C LEU A 8 20.83 6.95 11.74
N ILE A 9 21.20 6.41 10.56
CA ILE A 9 22.58 6.49 10.04
C ILE A 9 22.84 7.87 9.42
N GLY A 10 21.88 8.42 8.69
CA GLY A 10 22.04 9.68 7.98
C GLY A 10 22.01 10.92 8.88
N GLY A 11 21.40 10.82 10.06
CA GLY A 11 21.33 11.92 11.03
C GLY A 11 20.81 13.22 10.40
N ALA A 12 21.45 14.33 10.73
CA ALA A 12 21.06 15.65 10.21
C ALA A 12 21.20 15.80 8.69
N ALA A 13 22.04 15.00 8.04
CA ALA A 13 22.29 15.09 6.60
C ALA A 13 21.07 14.66 5.76
N VAL A 14 20.17 13.86 6.32
CA VAL A 14 18.95 13.38 5.62
C VAL A 14 17.68 14.08 6.07
N GLU A 15 17.79 15.04 6.98
CA GLU A 15 16.64 15.83 7.45
C GLU A 15 15.97 16.56 6.28
N GLY A 16 14.65 16.52 6.22
CA GLY A 16 13.86 17.10 5.15
C GLY A 16 13.77 16.28 3.87
N THR A 17 14.54 15.19 3.72
CA THR A 17 14.46 14.31 2.53
C THR A 17 13.05 13.72 2.40
N ALA A 18 12.48 13.81 1.17
CA ALA A 18 11.20 13.22 0.83
C ALA A 18 11.39 12.11 -0.21
N PHE A 19 10.62 11.02 -0.09
CA PHE A 19 10.69 9.90 -1.03
C PHE A 19 9.39 9.11 -1.08
N PRO A 20 9.12 8.44 -2.23
CA PRO A 20 7.93 7.64 -2.41
C PRO A 20 8.05 6.29 -1.69
N VAL A 21 6.94 5.87 -1.08
CA VAL A 21 6.78 4.54 -0.50
C VAL A 21 5.45 3.92 -0.88
N GLN A 22 5.32 2.61 -0.71
CA GLN A 22 4.08 1.90 -1.01
C GLN A 22 3.05 1.96 0.12
N PHE A 23 3.49 2.22 1.35
CA PHE A 23 2.62 2.18 2.52
C PHE A 23 3.21 3.00 3.67
N SER A 24 2.34 3.64 4.45
CA SER A 24 2.66 4.23 5.76
C SER A 24 1.61 3.80 6.78
N ALA A 25 2.05 3.30 7.92
CA ALA A 25 1.17 2.96 9.03
C ALA A 25 0.55 4.20 9.72
N ASP A 26 1.09 5.39 9.46
CA ASP A 26 0.64 6.65 10.04
C ASP A 26 -0.42 7.35 9.19
N GLU A 27 -0.80 6.75 8.05
CA GLU A 27 -1.88 7.26 7.22
C GLU A 27 -3.24 7.10 7.92
N SER A 28 -4.05 8.16 7.92
CA SER A 28 -5.31 8.22 8.66
C SER A 28 -6.53 7.63 7.92
N ARG A 29 -6.39 7.15 6.68
CA ARG A 29 -7.52 6.52 5.97
C ARG A 29 -8.11 5.36 6.78
N PRO A 30 -9.45 5.24 6.90
CA PRO A 30 -10.09 4.19 7.70
C PRO A 30 -9.67 2.76 7.33
N VAL A 31 -9.38 2.51 6.05
CA VAL A 31 -8.90 1.18 5.59
C VAL A 31 -7.53 0.86 6.17
N VAL A 32 -6.63 1.83 6.27
CA VAL A 32 -5.29 1.68 6.85
C VAL A 32 -5.38 1.48 8.36
N VAL A 33 -6.16 2.31 9.04
CA VAL A 33 -6.36 2.20 10.49
C VAL A 33 -6.90 0.82 10.89
N ARG A 34 -7.93 0.32 10.17
CA ARG A 34 -8.48 -1.03 10.42
C ARG A 34 -7.49 -2.15 10.13
N PHE A 35 -6.74 -2.05 9.03
CA PHE A 35 -5.71 -3.03 8.69
C PHE A 35 -4.63 -3.09 9.77
N ARG A 36 -4.08 -1.93 10.16
CA ARG A 36 -3.08 -1.80 11.22
C ARG A 36 -3.55 -2.43 12.54
N ALA A 37 -4.76 -2.09 12.97
CA ALA A 37 -5.33 -2.62 14.22
C ALA A 37 -5.44 -4.15 14.19
N ARG A 38 -5.96 -4.73 13.09
CA ARG A 38 -6.07 -6.19 12.92
C ARG A 38 -4.71 -6.86 12.86
N TYR A 39 -3.77 -6.30 12.11
CA TYR A 39 -2.43 -6.83 11.97
C TYR A 39 -1.71 -6.88 13.33
N ARG A 40 -1.77 -5.80 14.10
CA ARG A 40 -1.20 -5.74 15.46
C ARG A 40 -1.85 -6.74 16.41
N ALA A 41 -3.16 -6.89 16.37
CA ALA A 41 -3.87 -7.87 17.19
C ALA A 41 -3.43 -9.31 16.90
N THR A 42 -3.16 -9.62 15.62
CA THR A 42 -2.79 -10.98 15.18
C THR A 42 -1.29 -11.27 15.37
N TYR A 43 -0.42 -10.32 15.00
CA TYR A 43 1.02 -10.56 14.89
C TYR A 43 1.85 -9.85 15.96
N GLN A 44 1.24 -9.05 16.85
CA GLN A 44 1.88 -8.30 17.93
C GLN A 44 3.03 -7.38 17.47
N ARG A 45 2.95 -6.90 16.22
CA ARG A 45 3.93 -5.98 15.60
C ARG A 45 3.24 -5.05 14.59
N GLU A 46 3.92 -3.98 14.21
CA GLU A 46 3.44 -3.09 13.14
C GLU A 46 3.57 -3.74 11.76
N PRO A 47 2.60 -3.50 10.86
CA PRO A 47 2.71 -3.93 9.47
C PRO A 47 3.76 -3.10 8.73
N ASP A 48 4.54 -3.76 7.90
CA ASP A 48 5.43 -3.14 6.93
C ASP A 48 4.79 -3.02 5.54
N ALA A 49 5.53 -2.48 4.57
CA ALA A 49 5.05 -2.33 3.20
C ALA A 49 4.75 -3.68 2.52
N PHE A 50 5.51 -4.73 2.83
CA PHE A 50 5.27 -6.07 2.25
C PHE A 50 3.99 -6.68 2.77
N ALA A 51 3.71 -6.56 4.07
CA ALA A 51 2.46 -7.00 4.67
C ALA A 51 1.26 -6.28 4.05
N ALA A 52 1.37 -4.97 3.84
CA ALA A 52 0.32 -4.16 3.22
C ALA A 52 0.08 -4.54 1.75
N LEU A 53 1.15 -4.74 0.97
CA LEU A 53 1.05 -5.18 -0.43
C LEU A 53 0.44 -6.57 -0.56
N ALA A 54 0.86 -7.52 0.27
CA ALA A 54 0.31 -8.88 0.29
C ALA A 54 -1.18 -8.90 0.67
N TYR A 55 -1.57 -8.07 1.64
CA TYR A 55 -2.97 -7.90 2.04
C TYR A 55 -3.83 -7.36 0.88
N ASP A 56 -3.37 -6.33 0.18
CA ASP A 56 -4.09 -5.79 -0.97
C ASP A 56 -4.15 -6.80 -2.13
N ALA A 57 -3.05 -7.51 -2.41
CA ALA A 57 -3.02 -8.54 -3.46
C ALA A 57 -4.03 -9.66 -3.19
N ALA A 58 -4.09 -10.16 -1.95
CA ALA A 58 -5.05 -11.18 -1.55
C ALA A 58 -6.51 -10.68 -1.68
N ARG A 59 -6.80 -9.45 -1.26
CA ARG A 59 -8.14 -8.86 -1.37
C ARG A 59 -8.54 -8.61 -2.83
N LEU A 60 -7.62 -8.16 -3.67
CA LEU A 60 -7.86 -8.01 -5.11
C LEU A 60 -8.18 -9.34 -5.76
N LEU A 61 -7.40 -10.39 -5.45
CA LEU A 61 -7.65 -11.72 -5.97
C LEU A 61 -9.01 -12.27 -5.52
N LEU A 62 -9.35 -12.13 -4.25
CA LEU A 62 -10.65 -12.54 -3.73
C LEU A 62 -11.82 -11.80 -4.42
N ALA A 63 -11.68 -10.49 -4.63
CA ALA A 63 -12.68 -9.70 -5.35
C ALA A 63 -12.81 -10.16 -6.81
N ALA A 64 -11.70 -10.45 -7.47
CA ALA A 64 -11.71 -10.96 -8.84
C ALA A 64 -12.35 -12.35 -8.94
N LEU A 65 -12.07 -13.24 -7.98
CA LEU A 65 -12.69 -14.58 -7.92
C LEU A 65 -14.21 -14.52 -7.75
N THR A 66 -14.72 -13.57 -6.98
CA THR A 66 -16.18 -13.38 -6.82
C THR A 66 -16.85 -12.78 -8.04
N GLN A 67 -16.11 -12.10 -8.91
CA GLN A 67 -16.63 -11.46 -10.13
C GLN A 67 -16.36 -12.27 -11.40
N ALA A 68 -15.43 -13.21 -11.35
CA ALA A 68 -15.07 -14.04 -12.49
C ALA A 68 -16.23 -14.97 -12.88
N ALA A 69 -16.43 -15.14 -14.19
CA ALA A 69 -17.45 -16.05 -14.73
C ALA A 69 -17.15 -17.52 -14.43
N SER A 70 -15.91 -17.87 -14.15
CA SER A 70 -15.46 -19.22 -13.79
C SER A 70 -14.14 -19.15 -13.00
N ALA A 71 -13.72 -20.29 -12.44
CA ALA A 71 -12.43 -20.41 -11.75
C ALA A 71 -11.22 -20.56 -12.70
N GLU A 72 -11.45 -20.48 -14.01
CA GLU A 72 -10.38 -20.55 -15.01
C GLU A 72 -9.45 -19.33 -14.91
N PRO A 73 -8.11 -19.51 -15.01
CA PRO A 73 -7.16 -18.41 -14.90
C PRO A 73 -7.42 -17.22 -15.83
N ALA A 74 -7.91 -17.50 -17.04
CA ALA A 74 -8.23 -16.46 -18.02
C ALA A 74 -9.42 -15.59 -17.56
N ALA A 75 -10.46 -16.21 -16.95
CA ALA A 75 -11.61 -15.49 -16.41
C ALA A 75 -11.24 -14.64 -15.19
N ILE A 76 -10.42 -15.18 -14.29
CA ILE A 76 -9.90 -14.45 -13.11
C ILE A 76 -9.06 -13.26 -13.57
N ARG A 77 -8.16 -13.45 -14.54
CA ARG A 77 -7.36 -12.37 -15.12
C ARG A 77 -8.23 -11.28 -15.73
N ALA A 78 -9.26 -11.66 -16.48
CA ALA A 78 -10.19 -10.69 -17.07
C ALA A 78 -10.91 -9.87 -15.98
N ALA A 79 -11.37 -10.51 -14.90
CA ALA A 79 -11.99 -9.84 -13.76
C ALA A 79 -11.02 -8.89 -13.04
N LEU A 80 -9.76 -9.29 -12.83
CA LEU A 80 -8.71 -8.42 -12.27
C LEU A 80 -8.52 -7.15 -13.11
N LEU A 81 -8.45 -7.27 -14.43
CA LEU A 81 -8.28 -6.13 -15.35
C LEU A 81 -9.48 -5.18 -15.38
N GLN A 82 -10.65 -5.62 -14.89
CA GLN A 82 -11.83 -4.78 -14.74
C GLN A 82 -11.88 -4.02 -13.41
N THR A 83 -10.94 -4.26 -12.50
CA THR A 83 -10.91 -3.58 -11.20
C THR A 83 -10.78 -2.07 -11.35
N ARG A 84 -11.69 -1.32 -10.71
CA ARG A 84 -11.72 0.14 -10.69
C ARG A 84 -11.84 0.63 -9.25
N ASN A 85 -11.05 1.64 -8.90
CA ASN A 85 -11.12 2.35 -7.61
C ASN A 85 -11.12 1.41 -6.39
N PHE A 86 -10.36 0.31 -6.46
CA PHE A 86 -10.27 -0.63 -5.34
C PHE A 86 -9.60 0.03 -4.15
N PRO A 87 -10.26 0.04 -2.95
CA PRO A 87 -9.75 0.75 -1.77
C PRO A 87 -8.69 -0.10 -1.07
N GLY A 88 -7.48 -0.10 -1.59
CA GLY A 88 -6.34 -0.77 -0.99
C GLY A 88 -5.75 0.01 0.18
N VAL A 89 -5.06 -0.70 1.08
CA VAL A 89 -4.30 -0.08 2.17
C VAL A 89 -3.05 0.62 1.66
N THR A 90 -2.53 0.18 0.52
CA THR A 90 -1.37 0.80 -0.15
C THR A 90 -1.75 1.93 -1.12
N GLY A 91 -3.04 2.21 -1.31
CA GLY A 91 -3.56 3.24 -2.22
C GLY A 91 -4.81 2.77 -2.95
N THR A 92 -5.47 3.66 -3.65
CA THR A 92 -6.56 3.32 -4.57
C THR A 92 -5.97 2.65 -5.81
N ILE A 93 -6.48 1.47 -6.18
CA ILE A 93 -5.93 0.64 -7.25
C ILE A 93 -6.94 0.57 -8.39
N THR A 94 -6.52 0.93 -9.60
CA THR A 94 -7.34 0.88 -10.81
C THR A 94 -6.54 0.29 -11.96
N TYR A 95 -7.11 -0.71 -12.63
CA TYR A 95 -6.63 -1.18 -13.92
C TYR A 95 -7.34 -0.42 -15.05
N ASP A 96 -6.62 0.10 -16.01
CA ASP A 96 -7.14 0.89 -17.14
C ASP A 96 -7.03 0.16 -18.49
N GLY A 97 -6.94 -1.17 -18.41
CA GLY A 97 -6.73 -2.04 -19.57
C GLY A 97 -5.27 -2.49 -19.73
N SER A 98 -4.33 -1.85 -19.03
CA SER A 98 -2.95 -2.33 -18.95
C SER A 98 -2.79 -3.42 -17.89
N GLN A 99 -1.69 -4.17 -17.95
CA GLN A 99 -1.36 -5.17 -16.92
C GLN A 99 -0.79 -4.55 -15.64
N THR A 100 -0.40 -3.28 -15.69
CA THR A 100 0.11 -2.52 -14.56
C THR A 100 -0.98 -1.60 -14.03
N PRO A 101 -1.39 -1.72 -12.76
CA PRO A 101 -2.41 -0.85 -12.20
C PRO A 101 -1.87 0.57 -11.98
N ARG A 102 -2.75 1.55 -12.15
CA ARG A 102 -2.54 2.90 -11.61
C ARG A 102 -2.87 2.87 -10.12
N LYS A 103 -2.00 3.46 -9.33
CA LYS A 103 -2.13 3.46 -7.87
C LYS A 103 -1.54 4.75 -7.28
N ASP A 104 -2.16 5.24 -6.23
CA ASP A 104 -1.62 6.34 -5.42
C ASP A 104 -0.25 5.98 -4.85
N VAL A 105 0.61 6.99 -4.71
CA VAL A 105 1.93 6.87 -4.10
C VAL A 105 1.97 7.69 -2.81
N THR A 106 2.39 7.05 -1.73
CA THR A 106 2.60 7.72 -0.44
C THR A 106 3.96 8.41 -0.43
N ILE A 107 4.01 9.66 0.02
CA ILE A 107 5.26 10.38 0.24
C ILE A 107 5.53 10.44 1.73
N LEU A 108 6.71 9.99 2.13
CA LEU A 108 7.27 10.21 3.46
C LEU A 108 8.31 11.30 3.41
N ARG A 109 8.48 11.99 4.55
CA ARG A 109 9.58 12.94 4.78
C ARG A 109 10.30 12.59 6.07
N VAL A 110 11.62 12.77 6.10
CA VAL A 110 12.38 12.71 7.35
C VAL A 110 12.15 14.01 8.10
N LYS A 111 11.62 13.91 9.31
CA LYS A 111 11.39 15.03 10.24
C LYS A 111 11.85 14.63 11.64
N ASN A 112 12.74 15.43 12.22
CA ASN A 112 13.31 15.17 13.55
C ASN A 112 13.91 13.77 13.68
N GLY A 113 14.65 13.32 12.67
CA GLY A 113 15.32 12.03 12.64
C GLY A 113 14.37 10.81 12.49
N ALA A 114 13.10 11.01 12.12
CA ALA A 114 12.14 9.94 11.94
C ALA A 114 11.33 10.11 10.65
N PHE A 115 10.78 9.00 10.13
CA PHE A 115 9.84 9.06 9.02
C PHE A 115 8.51 9.65 9.47
N SER A 116 7.98 10.56 8.68
CA SER A 116 6.67 11.18 8.86
C SER A 116 5.87 11.07 7.57
N TYR A 117 4.60 10.70 7.67
CA TYR A 117 3.67 10.80 6.55
C TYR A 117 3.55 12.27 6.12
N GLU A 118 3.75 12.55 4.83
CA GLU A 118 3.63 13.89 4.27
C GLU A 118 2.33 14.03 3.49
N THR A 119 2.16 13.22 2.45
CA THR A 119 1.01 13.30 1.55
C THR A 119 0.87 12.01 0.72
N LYS A 120 -0.19 11.97 -0.06
CA LYS A 120 -0.42 10.95 -1.08
C LYS A 120 -0.62 11.64 -2.43
N VAL A 121 0.01 11.11 -3.46
CA VAL A 121 -0.10 11.60 -4.83
C VAL A 121 -0.83 10.55 -5.66
N SER A 122 -1.89 10.98 -6.34
CA SER A 122 -2.62 10.16 -7.31
C SER A 122 -2.05 10.36 -8.71
N PRO A 123 -2.00 9.29 -9.55
CA PRO A 123 -1.53 9.37 -10.94
C PRO A 123 -2.48 10.15 -11.84
#